data_6bd664a85c7a8272265c39ccb4c061bc
#
_entry.id   6bd664a85c7a8272265c39ccb4c061bc
#
_cell.length_a   1.000
_cell.length_b   1.000
_cell.length_c   1.000
_cell.angle_alpha   90.00
_cell.angle_beta   90.00
_cell.angle_gamma   90.00
#
_symmetry.space_group_name_H-M   'P 1'
#
loop_
_entity.id
_entity.type
_entity.pdbx_description
1 polymer ?
#
loop_
_entity_poly.entity_id
_entity_poly.type
_entity_poly.pdbx_seq_one_letter_code
_entity_poly.pdbx_strand_id
1 'polypeptide(L)'
;MKLSDKTLTLLKNFSSINQSILFKEGSSLRTISVMKNILAEATIEEELPRDFGIYDLNQFLNGLNLHQNAELDFENNSYVMIREGKTKSKYFFADPSVIVTPPDKSIVLPTEDVSFTLETKELDKLLKAAAIYQLPDLSVIGEAGVVRLVVRDKKNDTSNDFSIVVGETEGEFGFNFKVENIKIIPGSYEVVISSKLLSRFKNTGFDVTYYIAMEPDSTFN
;
A
#
# COMPACT_ATOMS: atom_id res chain seq x y z
N MET A 1 14.02 20.96 -6.35
CA MET A 1 13.18 19.84 -6.84
C MET A 1 11.74 20.07 -6.37
N LYS A 2 10.74 19.73 -7.20
CA LYS A 2 9.32 19.75 -6.80
C LYS A 2 8.82 18.31 -6.86
N LEU A 3 7.89 17.96 -5.94
CA LEU A 3 7.20 16.68 -6.00
C LEU A 3 5.92 16.82 -6.82
N SER A 4 5.64 15.85 -7.69
CA SER A 4 4.42 15.76 -8.48
C SER A 4 3.22 15.37 -7.59
N ASP A 5 2.01 15.68 -8.03
CA ASP A 5 0.78 15.28 -7.34
C ASP A 5 0.68 13.74 -7.21
N LYS A 6 1.22 13.02 -8.18
CA LYS A 6 1.29 11.54 -8.13
C LYS A 6 2.18 11.09 -6.99
N THR A 7 3.39 11.65 -6.87
CA THR A 7 4.32 11.34 -5.78
C THR A 7 3.73 11.71 -4.42
N LEU A 8 3.09 12.87 -4.29
CA LEU A 8 2.40 13.26 -3.06
C LEU A 8 1.26 12.29 -2.70
N THR A 9 0.51 11.81 -3.69
CA THR A 9 -0.55 10.81 -3.49
C THR A 9 0.03 9.49 -2.97
N LEU A 10 1.13 9.01 -3.56
CA LEU A 10 1.83 7.80 -3.12
C LEU A 10 2.37 7.96 -1.70
N LEU A 11 3.03 9.06 -1.38
CA LEU A 11 3.57 9.32 -0.04
C LEU A 11 2.46 9.42 1.01
N LYS A 12 1.31 10.03 0.69
CA LYS A 12 0.15 10.06 1.57
C LYS A 12 -0.41 8.67 1.84
N ASN A 13 -0.44 7.81 0.84
CA ASN A 13 -0.82 6.41 1.03
C ASN A 13 0.23 5.67 1.88
N PHE A 14 1.50 5.81 1.57
CA PHE A 14 2.60 5.17 2.31
C PHE A 14 2.64 5.57 3.78
N SER A 15 2.25 6.81 4.12
CA SER A 15 2.13 7.24 5.52
C SER A 15 1.05 6.49 6.30
N SER A 16 0.06 5.90 5.62
CA SER A 16 -0.94 5.02 6.25
C SER A 16 -0.39 3.61 6.53
N ILE A 17 0.64 3.20 5.79
CA ILE A 17 1.31 1.90 5.97
C ILE A 17 2.37 1.99 7.07
N ASN A 18 3.22 3.02 7.00
CA ASN A 18 4.26 3.28 7.99
C ASN A 18 4.41 4.80 8.19
N GLN A 19 4.45 5.24 9.44
CA GLN A 19 4.65 6.64 9.79
C GLN A 19 6.00 7.18 9.32
N SER A 20 7.03 6.34 9.24
CA SER A 20 8.37 6.72 8.81
C SER A 20 8.74 6.11 7.46
N ILE A 21 9.63 6.76 6.73
CA ILE A 21 10.14 6.27 5.45
C ILE A 21 11.62 6.61 5.28
N LEU A 22 12.38 5.66 4.72
CA LEU A 22 13.72 5.89 4.22
C LEU A 22 13.65 6.08 2.70
N PHE A 23 13.88 7.30 2.26
CA PHE A 23 14.07 7.59 0.83
C PHE A 23 15.45 7.13 0.39
N LYS A 24 15.51 6.50 -0.76
CA LYS A 24 16.75 6.10 -1.44
C LYS A 24 17.01 7.01 -2.63
N GLU A 25 18.29 7.23 -2.95
CA GLU A 25 18.70 7.90 -4.18
C GLU A 25 18.06 7.22 -5.40
N GLY A 26 17.60 8.04 -6.37
CA GLY A 26 16.90 7.59 -7.57
C GLY A 26 15.38 7.81 -7.51
N SER A 27 14.63 7.04 -8.27
CA SER A 27 13.18 7.22 -8.46
C SER A 27 12.31 6.14 -7.79
N SER A 28 12.86 5.34 -6.90
CA SER A 28 12.13 4.26 -6.22
C SER A 28 11.69 4.67 -4.82
N LEU A 29 10.41 4.49 -4.52
CA LEU A 29 9.85 4.61 -3.18
C LEU A 29 9.46 3.22 -2.67
N ARG A 30 9.85 2.90 -1.45
CA ARG A 30 9.51 1.63 -0.80
C ARG A 30 9.15 1.86 0.66
N THR A 31 8.13 1.16 1.13
CA THR A 31 7.73 1.17 2.54
C THR A 31 7.26 -0.20 2.99
N ILE A 32 7.34 -0.47 4.29
CA ILE A 32 6.82 -1.69 4.90
C ILE A 32 6.17 -1.35 6.23
N SER A 33 5.03 -1.95 6.55
CA SER A 33 4.40 -1.79 7.86
C SER A 33 5.29 -2.31 8.99
N VAL A 34 5.13 -1.75 10.19
CA VAL A 34 5.88 -2.18 11.38
C VAL A 34 5.70 -3.67 11.65
N MET A 35 4.48 -4.20 11.42
CA MET A 35 4.16 -5.64 11.56
C MET A 35 4.62 -6.48 10.37
N LYS A 36 5.21 -5.87 9.33
CA LYS A 36 5.72 -6.53 8.12
C LYS A 36 4.67 -7.33 7.34
N ASN A 37 3.41 -6.98 7.46
CA ASN A 37 2.29 -7.63 6.77
C ASN A 37 1.85 -6.92 5.49
N ILE A 38 2.36 -5.73 5.24
CA ILE A 38 2.15 -4.99 3.99
C ILE A 38 3.44 -4.30 3.58
N LEU A 39 3.83 -4.46 2.32
CA LEU A 39 4.95 -3.78 1.68
C LEU A 39 4.44 -3.09 0.42
N ALA A 40 4.88 -1.87 0.17
CA ALA A 40 4.57 -1.14 -1.05
C ALA A 40 5.86 -0.69 -1.75
N GLU A 41 5.86 -0.81 -3.07
CA GLU A 41 6.94 -0.36 -3.96
C GLU A 41 6.32 0.51 -5.06
N ALA A 42 6.92 1.65 -5.35
CA ALA A 42 6.47 2.55 -6.40
C ALA A 42 7.65 3.19 -7.13
N THR A 43 7.45 3.52 -8.41
CA THR A 43 8.35 4.38 -9.17
C THR A 43 7.74 5.77 -9.27
N ILE A 44 8.54 6.80 -9.03
CA ILE A 44 8.13 8.21 -9.11
C ILE A 44 8.81 8.91 -10.29
N GLU A 45 8.26 10.06 -10.65
CA GLU A 45 8.76 10.87 -11.77
C GLU A 45 10.07 11.62 -11.40
N GLU A 46 10.26 11.90 -10.11
CA GLU A 46 11.41 12.62 -9.58
C GLU A 46 12.59 11.69 -9.33
N GLU A 47 13.77 12.23 -9.48
CA GLU A 47 15.01 11.58 -9.10
C GLU A 47 15.52 12.18 -7.79
N LEU A 48 15.44 11.42 -6.73
CA LEU A 48 15.91 11.83 -5.41
C LEU A 48 17.43 11.89 -5.39
N PRO A 49 18.03 12.99 -4.89
CA PRO A 49 19.45 13.24 -5.04
C PRO A 49 20.35 12.39 -4.11
N ARG A 50 19.73 11.73 -3.11
CA ARG A 50 20.45 10.94 -2.09
C ARG A 50 19.50 10.22 -1.14
N ASP A 51 20.06 9.36 -0.30
CA ASP A 51 19.36 8.73 0.82
C ASP A 51 19.06 9.74 1.94
N PHE A 52 17.84 9.69 2.49
CA PHE A 52 17.45 10.45 3.68
C PHE A 52 16.23 9.84 4.39
N GLY A 53 16.20 9.93 5.70
CA GLY A 53 15.11 9.41 6.53
C GLY A 53 14.10 10.50 6.91
N ILE A 54 12.81 10.17 6.86
CA ILE A 54 11.71 10.98 7.42
C ILE A 54 11.05 10.16 8.52
N TYR A 55 11.08 10.68 9.76
CA TYR A 55 10.51 9.99 10.91
C TYR A 55 8.98 10.06 10.95
N ASP A 56 8.42 11.22 10.66
CA ASP A 56 6.97 11.44 10.57
C ASP A 56 6.59 11.97 9.19
N LEU A 57 6.17 11.04 8.33
CA LEU A 57 5.81 11.34 6.95
C LEU A 57 4.56 12.23 6.85
N ASN A 58 3.61 12.10 7.78
CA ASN A 58 2.43 12.98 7.83
C ASN A 58 2.82 14.40 8.18
N GLN A 59 3.72 14.58 9.17
CA GLN A 59 4.24 15.90 9.53
C GLN A 59 5.00 16.54 8.36
N PHE A 60 5.82 15.76 7.67
CA PHE A 60 6.54 16.21 6.47
C PHE A 60 5.59 16.68 5.37
N LEU A 61 4.57 15.86 5.03
CA LEU A 61 3.57 16.18 4.02
C LEU A 61 2.74 17.40 4.41
N ASN A 62 2.36 17.53 5.68
CA ASN A 62 1.67 18.73 6.18
C ASN A 62 2.57 19.97 6.11
N GLY A 63 3.88 19.84 6.35
CA GLY A 63 4.87 20.88 6.15
C GLY A 63 4.96 21.34 4.69
N LEU A 64 4.90 20.43 3.74
CA LEU A 64 4.83 20.74 2.30
C LEU A 64 3.56 21.51 1.96
N ASN A 65 2.42 21.16 2.54
CA ASN A 65 1.12 21.79 2.30
C ASN A 65 1.02 23.24 2.82
N LEU A 66 1.99 23.72 3.61
CA LEU A 66 2.09 25.14 3.95
C LEU A 66 2.48 26.01 2.73
N HIS A 67 2.93 25.37 1.67
CA HIS A 67 3.39 25.99 0.44
C HIS A 67 2.54 25.50 -0.73
N GLN A 68 2.07 26.40 -1.61
CA GLN A 68 1.31 26.02 -2.80
C GLN A 68 2.20 25.36 -3.86
N ASN A 69 3.46 25.80 -3.93
CA ASN A 69 4.47 25.31 -4.88
C ASN A 69 5.79 25.04 -4.16
N ALA A 70 5.78 24.10 -3.23
CA ALA A 70 6.94 23.73 -2.43
C ALA A 70 8.14 23.29 -3.30
N GLU A 71 9.27 23.94 -3.11
CA GLU A 71 10.55 23.54 -3.69
C GLU A 71 11.44 22.94 -2.59
N LEU A 72 11.92 21.73 -2.83
CA LEU A 72 12.81 21.02 -1.96
C LEU A 72 14.26 21.24 -2.37
N ASP A 73 15.07 21.66 -1.41
CA ASP A 73 16.50 21.88 -1.56
C ASP A 73 17.27 20.99 -0.59
N PHE A 74 18.13 20.14 -1.12
CA PHE A 74 18.87 19.09 -0.43
C PHE A 74 20.37 19.41 -0.27
N GLU A 75 20.78 20.66 -0.39
CA GLU A 75 22.20 21.07 -0.22
C GLU A 75 22.73 20.74 1.17
N ASN A 76 21.86 20.75 2.20
CA ASN A 76 22.26 20.44 3.57
C ASN A 76 22.14 18.94 3.89
N ASN A 77 23.13 18.41 4.62
CA ASN A 77 23.17 16.99 4.96
C ASN A 77 22.24 16.56 6.11
N SER A 78 21.75 17.51 6.90
CA SER A 78 20.94 17.22 8.09
C SER A 78 19.47 17.52 7.93
N TYR A 79 19.07 18.27 6.91
CA TYR A 79 17.68 18.65 6.68
C TYR A 79 17.41 18.99 5.21
N VAL A 80 16.16 18.86 4.79
CA VAL A 80 15.67 19.47 3.56
C VAL A 80 15.12 20.87 3.83
N MET A 81 15.46 21.83 2.99
CA MET A 81 14.85 23.15 3.00
C MET A 81 13.65 23.13 2.07
N ILE A 82 12.48 23.48 2.60
CA ILE A 82 11.24 23.66 1.84
C ILE A 82 11.07 25.15 1.61
N ARG A 83 10.93 25.57 0.36
CA ARG A 83 10.88 27.00 -0.02
C ARG A 83 9.71 27.29 -0.95
N GLU A 84 9.14 28.49 -0.80
CA GLU A 84 8.25 29.11 -1.77
C GLU A 84 8.32 30.63 -1.64
N GLY A 85 8.83 31.31 -2.66
CA GLY A 85 8.95 32.76 -2.66
C GLY A 85 9.73 33.30 -1.44
N LYS A 86 9.05 33.97 -0.51
CA LYS A 86 9.65 34.52 0.72
C LYS A 86 9.55 33.60 1.93
N THR A 87 8.83 32.50 1.81
CA THR A 87 8.63 31.52 2.90
C THR A 87 9.63 30.38 2.80
N LYS A 88 10.10 29.92 3.95
CA LYS A 88 10.98 28.75 4.04
C LYS A 88 10.77 28.01 5.36
N SER A 89 10.90 26.71 5.32
CA SER A 89 10.94 25.84 6.51
C SER A 89 12.03 24.79 6.36
N LYS A 90 12.52 24.30 7.49
CA LYS A 90 13.47 23.19 7.56
C LYS A 90 12.76 21.95 8.08
N TYR A 91 13.01 20.82 7.45
CA TYR A 91 12.62 19.53 7.99
C TYR A 91 13.87 18.67 8.19
N PHE A 92 14.18 18.32 9.44
CA PHE A 92 15.38 17.56 9.79
C PHE A 92 15.20 16.09 9.44
N PHE A 93 16.26 15.49 8.91
CA PHE A 93 16.28 14.07 8.61
C PHE A 93 16.39 13.23 9.89
N ALA A 94 15.75 12.07 9.86
CA ALA A 94 15.88 11.07 10.90
C ALA A 94 17.10 10.18 10.65
N ASP A 95 17.64 9.60 11.71
CA ASP A 95 18.63 8.55 11.60
C ASP A 95 18.00 7.32 10.93
N PRO A 96 18.59 6.77 9.86
CA PRO A 96 18.05 5.58 9.19
C PRO A 96 17.83 4.38 10.10
N SER A 97 18.59 4.25 11.17
CA SER A 97 18.51 3.12 12.12
C SER A 97 17.18 3.05 12.90
N VAL A 98 16.45 4.16 13.00
CA VAL A 98 15.14 4.21 13.68
C VAL A 98 13.96 3.94 12.74
N ILE A 99 14.23 3.75 11.45
CA ILE A 99 13.21 3.54 10.41
C ILE A 99 13.11 2.06 10.07
N VAL A 100 11.90 1.50 10.13
CA VAL A 100 11.65 0.14 9.64
C VAL A 100 11.59 0.16 8.12
N THR A 101 12.56 -0.48 7.48
CA THR A 101 12.71 -0.49 6.02
C THR A 101 12.35 -1.86 5.43
N PRO A 102 11.85 -1.89 4.18
CA PRO A 102 11.73 -3.13 3.41
C PRO A 102 13.10 -3.82 3.24
N PRO A 103 13.13 -5.15 3.00
CA PRO A 103 14.36 -5.82 2.60
C PRO A 103 14.88 -5.25 1.28
N ASP A 104 16.22 -5.23 1.08
CA ASP A 104 16.83 -4.69 -0.15
C ASP A 104 16.46 -5.49 -1.41
N LYS A 105 16.20 -6.78 -1.24
CA LYS A 105 15.79 -7.65 -2.37
C LYS A 105 14.34 -7.39 -2.76
N SER A 106 14.08 -7.37 -4.06
CA SER A 106 12.71 -7.35 -4.59
C SER A 106 11.91 -8.56 -4.11
N ILE A 107 10.64 -8.34 -3.81
CA ILE A 107 9.71 -9.40 -3.43
C ILE A 107 9.31 -10.17 -4.70
N VAL A 108 9.40 -11.48 -4.61
CA VAL A 108 8.93 -12.40 -5.65
C VAL A 108 7.89 -13.32 -5.01
N LEU A 109 6.73 -13.47 -5.67
CA LEU A 109 5.74 -14.46 -5.23
C LEU A 109 6.32 -15.86 -5.38
N PRO A 110 6.21 -16.72 -4.36
CA PRO A 110 6.69 -18.11 -4.45
C PRO A 110 5.96 -18.93 -5.52
N THR A 111 4.67 -18.69 -5.69
CA THR A 111 3.78 -19.29 -6.70
C THR A 111 2.78 -18.25 -7.17
N GLU A 112 2.14 -18.48 -8.32
CA GLU A 112 1.03 -17.66 -8.83
C GLU A 112 -0.18 -18.58 -9.01
N ASP A 113 -0.90 -18.84 -7.91
CA ASP A 113 -1.94 -19.89 -7.87
C ASP A 113 -3.32 -19.36 -8.28
N VAL A 114 -3.63 -18.11 -7.95
CA VAL A 114 -4.88 -17.45 -8.32
C VAL A 114 -4.59 -16.06 -8.84
N SER A 115 -5.24 -15.66 -9.94
CA SER A 115 -5.14 -14.33 -10.50
C SER A 115 -6.51 -13.80 -10.95
N PHE A 116 -6.76 -12.52 -10.76
CA PHE A 116 -7.96 -11.82 -11.24
C PHE A 116 -7.70 -10.32 -11.34
N THR A 117 -8.58 -9.63 -12.03
CA THR A 117 -8.62 -8.17 -12.05
C THR A 117 -9.64 -7.69 -11.02
N LEU A 118 -9.25 -6.71 -10.21
CA LEU A 118 -10.12 -6.04 -9.25
C LEU A 118 -10.35 -4.60 -9.72
N GLU A 119 -11.55 -4.31 -10.14
CA GLU A 119 -11.90 -2.98 -10.64
C GLU A 119 -12.07 -1.96 -9.51
N THR A 120 -11.74 -0.69 -9.79
CA THR A 120 -11.86 0.42 -8.81
C THR A 120 -13.23 0.43 -8.12
N LYS A 121 -14.32 0.28 -8.88
CA LYS A 121 -15.68 0.30 -8.33
C LYS A 121 -15.99 -0.88 -7.41
N GLU A 122 -15.38 -2.02 -7.66
CA GLU A 122 -15.53 -3.24 -6.85
C GLU A 122 -14.80 -3.10 -5.53
N LEU A 123 -13.53 -2.66 -5.58
CA LEU A 123 -12.74 -2.38 -4.40
C LEU A 123 -13.42 -1.33 -3.50
N ASP A 124 -13.90 -0.23 -4.08
CA ASP A 124 -14.61 0.82 -3.36
C ASP A 124 -15.86 0.29 -2.65
N LYS A 125 -16.65 -0.57 -3.32
CA LYS A 125 -17.86 -1.17 -2.75
C LYS A 125 -17.52 -2.11 -1.60
N LEU A 126 -16.50 -2.95 -1.76
CA LEU A 126 -16.03 -3.88 -0.72
C LEU A 126 -15.58 -3.12 0.53
N LEU A 127 -14.72 -2.12 0.37
CA LEU A 127 -14.20 -1.34 1.51
C LEU A 127 -15.30 -0.50 2.18
N LYS A 128 -16.24 0.05 1.41
CA LYS A 128 -17.42 0.74 1.96
C LYS A 128 -18.34 -0.21 2.72
N ALA A 129 -18.60 -1.40 2.19
CA ALA A 129 -19.41 -2.41 2.89
C ALA A 129 -18.72 -2.86 4.19
N ALA A 130 -17.40 -3.10 4.16
CA ALA A 130 -16.62 -3.42 5.35
C ALA A 130 -16.73 -2.33 6.43
N ALA A 131 -16.66 -1.05 6.03
CA ALA A 131 -16.80 0.07 6.96
C ALA A 131 -18.23 0.20 7.52
N ILE A 132 -19.27 0.06 6.67
CA ILE A 132 -20.68 0.18 7.08
C ILE A 132 -21.06 -0.92 8.07
N TYR A 133 -20.68 -2.16 7.79
CA TYR A 133 -21.02 -3.33 8.60
C TYR A 133 -19.95 -3.66 9.65
N GLN A 134 -18.87 -2.89 9.74
CA GLN A 134 -17.73 -3.08 10.66
C GLN A 134 -17.10 -4.48 10.53
N LEU A 135 -16.87 -4.91 9.29
CA LEU A 135 -16.38 -6.26 8.97
C LEU A 135 -14.84 -6.26 8.95
N PRO A 136 -14.20 -7.13 9.75
CA PRO A 136 -12.75 -7.12 9.89
C PRO A 136 -11.98 -7.88 8.81
N ASP A 137 -12.65 -8.79 8.09
CA ASP A 137 -11.99 -9.75 7.19
C ASP A 137 -12.45 -9.53 5.74
N LEU A 138 -11.48 -9.64 4.80
CA LEU A 138 -11.70 -9.78 3.38
C LEU A 138 -11.24 -11.19 2.97
N SER A 139 -12.13 -11.97 2.39
CA SER A 139 -11.81 -13.32 1.88
C SER A 139 -11.91 -13.36 0.37
N VAL A 140 -10.94 -14.04 -0.27
CA VAL A 140 -10.98 -14.42 -1.70
C VAL A 140 -11.33 -15.90 -1.72
N ILE A 141 -12.52 -16.22 -2.19
CA ILE A 141 -13.08 -17.58 -2.16
C ILE A 141 -13.24 -18.10 -3.58
N GLY A 142 -12.64 -19.25 -3.87
CA GLY A 142 -12.90 -20.06 -5.06
C GLY A 142 -13.85 -21.19 -4.71
N GLU A 143 -15.06 -21.16 -5.25
CA GLU A 143 -16.09 -22.15 -5.00
C GLU A 143 -17.14 -22.13 -6.12
N ALA A 144 -17.67 -23.30 -6.45
CA ALA A 144 -18.75 -23.46 -7.43
C ALA A 144 -18.48 -22.76 -8.77
N GLY A 145 -17.23 -22.82 -9.26
CA GLY A 145 -16.85 -22.28 -10.56
C GLY A 145 -16.51 -20.80 -10.59
N VAL A 146 -16.58 -20.07 -9.47
CA VAL A 146 -16.35 -18.61 -9.43
C VAL A 146 -15.33 -18.20 -8.39
N VAL A 147 -14.63 -17.10 -8.67
CA VAL A 147 -13.82 -16.37 -7.68
C VAL A 147 -14.66 -15.23 -7.10
N ARG A 148 -14.84 -15.24 -5.81
CA ARG A 148 -15.66 -14.26 -5.08
C ARG A 148 -14.82 -13.54 -4.01
N LEU A 149 -14.92 -12.23 -3.95
CA LEU A 149 -14.43 -11.41 -2.84
C LEU A 149 -15.57 -11.21 -1.85
N VAL A 150 -15.31 -11.47 -0.56
CA VAL A 150 -16.31 -11.37 0.52
C VAL A 150 -15.73 -10.60 1.67
N VAL A 151 -16.36 -9.50 2.08
CA VAL A 151 -16.08 -8.87 3.38
C VAL A 151 -17.04 -9.43 4.41
N ARG A 152 -16.52 -9.89 5.56
CA ARG A 152 -17.26 -10.61 6.59
C ARG A 152 -16.53 -10.56 7.94
N ASP A 153 -17.21 -11.01 8.99
CA ASP A 153 -16.56 -11.40 10.25
C ASP A 153 -16.50 -12.93 10.31
N LYS A 154 -15.34 -13.50 10.07
CA LYS A 154 -15.13 -14.98 10.08
C LYS A 154 -15.37 -15.62 11.45
N LYS A 155 -15.42 -14.85 12.52
CA LYS A 155 -15.63 -15.33 13.88
C LYS A 155 -17.08 -15.27 14.32
N ASN A 156 -17.96 -14.67 13.51
CA ASN A 156 -19.36 -14.46 13.84
C ASN A 156 -20.25 -14.85 12.66
N ASP A 157 -20.77 -16.08 12.67
CA ASP A 157 -21.63 -16.63 11.62
C ASP A 157 -22.98 -15.91 11.46
N THR A 158 -23.33 -15.02 12.39
CA THR A 158 -24.56 -14.22 12.34
C THR A 158 -24.30 -12.78 11.90
N SER A 159 -23.06 -12.43 11.54
CA SER A 159 -22.72 -11.11 11.01
C SER A 159 -23.27 -10.89 9.61
N ASN A 160 -23.42 -9.63 9.24
CA ASN A 160 -23.65 -9.28 7.84
C ASN A 160 -22.42 -9.63 7.02
N ASP A 161 -22.60 -9.78 5.70
CA ASP A 161 -21.53 -9.86 4.72
C ASP A 161 -21.85 -9.04 3.47
N PHE A 162 -20.86 -8.91 2.59
CA PHE A 162 -21.04 -8.35 1.26
C PHE A 162 -20.05 -9.02 0.31
N SER A 163 -20.53 -9.46 -0.87
CA SER A 163 -19.68 -10.17 -1.82
C SER A 163 -19.82 -9.68 -3.25
N ILE A 164 -18.75 -9.87 -4.03
CA ILE A 164 -18.67 -9.57 -5.46
C ILE A 164 -17.97 -10.75 -6.15
N VAL A 165 -18.50 -11.19 -7.31
CA VAL A 165 -17.80 -12.15 -8.18
C VAL A 165 -16.84 -11.37 -9.08
N VAL A 166 -15.56 -11.80 -9.12
CA VAL A 166 -14.49 -11.14 -9.85
C VAL A 166 -13.81 -12.02 -10.91
N GLY A 167 -14.21 -13.27 -11.02
CA GLY A 167 -13.64 -14.20 -12.00
C GLY A 167 -14.23 -15.58 -11.92
N GLU A 168 -13.66 -16.51 -12.71
CA GLU A 168 -14.00 -17.92 -12.75
C GLU A 168 -12.81 -18.74 -12.25
N THR A 169 -13.05 -19.93 -11.68
CA THR A 169 -12.03 -20.87 -11.23
C THR A 169 -12.58 -22.28 -11.18
N GLU A 170 -11.72 -23.27 -11.43
CA GLU A 170 -12.04 -24.68 -11.16
C GLU A 170 -11.57 -25.14 -9.78
N GLY A 171 -10.74 -24.30 -9.09
CA GLY A 171 -10.15 -24.62 -7.80
C GLY A 171 -11.03 -24.23 -6.61
N GLU A 172 -10.86 -24.95 -5.51
CA GLU A 172 -11.46 -24.62 -4.21
C GLU A 172 -10.38 -24.00 -3.30
N PHE A 173 -10.61 -22.78 -2.83
CA PHE A 173 -9.69 -22.06 -1.95
C PHE A 173 -10.40 -21.00 -1.11
N GLY A 174 -9.76 -20.62 -0.02
CA GLY A 174 -10.18 -19.53 0.83
C GLY A 174 -8.97 -18.73 1.34
N PHE A 175 -8.67 -17.59 0.76
CA PHE A 175 -7.58 -16.70 1.18
C PHE A 175 -8.12 -15.56 2.01
N ASN A 176 -7.60 -15.39 3.20
CA ASN A 176 -8.10 -14.43 4.17
C ASN A 176 -7.13 -13.28 4.40
N PHE A 177 -7.65 -12.07 4.39
CA PHE A 177 -6.94 -10.83 4.67
C PHE A 177 -7.64 -10.09 5.82
N LYS A 178 -6.90 -9.26 6.56
CA LYS A 178 -7.50 -8.24 7.40
C LYS A 178 -7.83 -7.00 6.56
N VAL A 179 -9.04 -6.47 6.67
CA VAL A 179 -9.45 -5.25 5.97
C VAL A 179 -8.52 -4.09 6.32
N GLU A 180 -8.06 -4.00 7.57
CA GLU A 180 -7.11 -2.97 8.03
C GLU A 180 -5.75 -3.00 7.32
N ASN A 181 -5.40 -4.15 6.67
CA ASN A 181 -4.19 -4.31 5.87
C ASN A 181 -4.40 -3.95 4.40
N ILE A 182 -5.61 -3.67 3.95
CA ILE A 182 -5.89 -3.23 2.58
C ILE A 182 -5.67 -1.71 2.49
N LYS A 183 -4.44 -1.28 2.73
CA LYS A 183 -4.00 0.11 2.69
C LYS A 183 -3.43 0.46 1.32
N ILE A 184 -4.21 0.26 0.28
CA ILE A 184 -3.84 0.51 -1.10
C ILE A 184 -4.53 1.77 -1.65
N ILE A 185 -3.93 2.45 -2.64
CA ILE A 185 -4.56 3.64 -3.25
C ILE A 185 -5.82 3.23 -4.03
N PRO A 186 -6.81 4.11 -4.20
CA PRO A 186 -7.93 3.87 -5.10
C PRO A 186 -7.44 3.58 -6.53
N GLY A 187 -8.04 2.59 -7.18
CA GLY A 187 -7.67 2.21 -8.54
C GLY A 187 -8.08 0.77 -8.87
N SER A 188 -7.84 0.37 -10.11
CA SER A 188 -7.97 -1.02 -10.55
C SER A 188 -6.65 -1.76 -10.38
N TYR A 189 -6.71 -3.06 -10.12
CA TYR A 189 -5.55 -3.88 -9.77
C TYR A 189 -5.51 -5.19 -10.54
N GLU A 190 -4.32 -5.56 -10.98
CA GLU A 190 -3.99 -6.95 -11.28
C GLU A 190 -3.61 -7.62 -9.96
N VAL A 191 -4.41 -8.57 -9.51
CA VAL A 191 -4.21 -9.29 -8.26
C VAL A 191 -3.69 -10.70 -8.55
N VAL A 192 -2.62 -11.08 -7.87
CA VAL A 192 -2.06 -12.43 -7.93
C VAL A 192 -1.85 -12.92 -6.50
N ILE A 193 -2.30 -14.14 -6.23
CA ILE A 193 -2.24 -14.74 -4.90
C ILE A 193 -1.39 -16.01 -4.96
N SER A 194 -0.47 -16.14 -4.02
CA SER A 194 0.30 -17.33 -3.76
C SER A 194 -0.28 -18.10 -2.56
N SER A 195 -0.48 -19.39 -2.70
CA SER A 195 -0.87 -20.29 -1.60
C SER A 195 0.14 -20.32 -0.43
N LYS A 196 1.32 -19.68 -0.63
CA LYS A 196 2.32 -19.49 0.43
C LYS A 196 2.09 -18.20 1.25
N LEU A 197 0.83 -17.78 1.37
CA LEU A 197 0.34 -16.69 2.21
C LEU A 197 0.85 -15.29 1.82
N LEU A 198 1.12 -15.05 0.54
CA LEU A 198 1.53 -13.77 0.01
C LEU A 198 0.72 -13.42 -1.24
N SER A 199 0.32 -12.17 -1.36
CA SER A 199 -0.38 -11.64 -2.53
C SER A 199 0.32 -10.43 -3.11
N ARG A 200 0.10 -10.17 -4.39
CA ARG A 200 0.55 -9.00 -5.13
C ARG A 200 -0.66 -8.26 -5.70
N PHE A 201 -0.76 -6.98 -5.39
CA PHE A 201 -1.73 -6.06 -5.95
C PHE A 201 -0.97 -5.01 -6.78
N LYS A 202 -0.96 -5.14 -8.09
CA LYS A 202 -0.33 -4.19 -9.00
C LYS A 202 -1.37 -3.22 -9.53
N ASN A 203 -1.21 -1.94 -9.23
CA ASN A 203 -2.13 -0.91 -9.71
C ASN A 203 -1.97 -0.69 -11.22
N THR A 204 -3.07 -0.47 -11.93
CA THR A 204 -3.06 -0.28 -13.40
C THR A 204 -2.91 1.17 -13.82
N GLY A 205 -3.12 2.13 -12.92
CA GLY A 205 -3.05 3.57 -13.20
C GLY A 205 -1.83 4.28 -12.64
N PHE A 206 -1.26 3.72 -11.55
CA PHE A 206 -0.02 4.18 -10.92
C PHE A 206 1.04 3.10 -11.01
N ASP A 207 2.30 3.47 -11.15
CA ASP A 207 3.40 2.50 -11.02
C ASP A 207 3.65 2.19 -9.54
N VAL A 208 2.72 1.45 -8.95
CA VAL A 208 2.78 1.00 -7.56
C VAL A 208 2.29 -0.44 -7.43
N THR A 209 3.02 -1.20 -6.64
CA THR A 209 2.72 -2.60 -6.30
C THR A 209 2.70 -2.76 -4.80
N TYR A 210 1.69 -3.46 -4.29
CA TYR A 210 1.56 -3.83 -2.89
C TYR A 210 1.69 -5.34 -2.73
N TYR A 211 2.45 -5.75 -1.73
CA TYR A 211 2.55 -7.13 -1.29
C TYR A 211 1.89 -7.22 0.09
N ILE A 212 0.85 -8.04 0.19
CA ILE A 212 0.04 -8.15 1.41
C ILE A 212 0.05 -9.60 1.86
N ALA A 213 0.46 -9.82 3.10
CA ALA A 213 0.41 -11.14 3.73
C ALA A 213 -1.03 -11.52 4.05
N MET A 214 -1.33 -12.80 3.89
CA MET A 214 -2.62 -13.37 4.25
C MET A 214 -2.59 -13.98 5.65
N GLU A 215 -3.79 -14.20 6.20
CA GLU A 215 -3.96 -14.86 7.48
C GLU A 215 -3.62 -16.35 7.38
N PRO A 216 -3.05 -16.95 8.47
CA PRO A 216 -2.62 -18.35 8.47
C PRO A 216 -3.73 -19.38 8.27
N ASP A 217 -4.98 -19.00 8.49
CA ASP A 217 -6.17 -19.83 8.27
C ASP A 217 -6.65 -19.85 6.81
N SER A 218 -5.86 -19.32 5.88
CA SER A 218 -6.09 -19.43 4.44
C SER A 218 -5.87 -20.86 3.97
N THR A 219 -6.67 -21.31 3.00
CA THR A 219 -6.66 -22.67 2.45
C THR A 219 -6.54 -22.66 0.92
N PHE A 220 -5.87 -23.67 0.38
CA PHE A 220 -5.76 -23.92 -1.06
C PHE A 220 -5.72 -25.43 -1.29
N ASN A 221 -6.71 -25.97 -2.03
CA ASN A 221 -6.88 -27.42 -2.29
C ASN A 221 -6.59 -27.76 -3.73
#